data_a2878640c70b2e33d95607d3dbe54fe1
#
_entry.id   a2878640c70b2e33d95607d3dbe54fe1
#
_cell.length_a   1.000
_cell.length_b   1.000
_cell.length_c   1.000
_cell.angle_alpha   90.00
_cell.angle_beta   90.00
_cell.angle_gamma   90.00
#
_symmetry.space_group_name_H-M   'P 1'
#
loop_
_entity.id
_entity.type
_entity.pdbx_description
1 polymer ?
#
loop_
_entity_poly.entity_id
_entity_poly.type
_entity_poly.pdbx_seq_one_letter_code
_entity_poly.pdbx_strand_id
1 'polypeptide(L)'
;MRRAAADRRGRRRAGALAAGLLLAGPASAASLTVRIEGIRSGAGSVYVGVCATALEPSACPYGQQRKARPGTETFTFQVPPGGYAIAAYHDENGDGRLERNGVGIPTEPYGFSNDVGRLAPPTFAGARVSVGPAATTIVVRLRKFLE
;
A
#
# COMPACT_ATOMS: atom_id res chain seq x y z
N MET A 1 -81.42 39.67 -4.49
CA MET A 1 -80.18 40.26 -3.94
C MET A 1 -79.44 39.19 -3.07
N ARG A 2 -78.55 38.46 -3.58
CA ARG A 2 -77.63 37.60 -2.76
C ARG A 2 -76.33 37.51 -3.48
N ARG A 3 -75.26 38.04 -2.88
CA ARG A 3 -73.88 37.96 -3.41
C ARG A 3 -73.27 36.67 -3.02
N ALA A 4 -72.71 35.95 -3.99
CA ALA A 4 -71.93 34.74 -3.79
C ALA A 4 -70.49 35.13 -3.41
N ALA A 5 -69.97 34.55 -2.31
CA ALA A 5 -68.58 34.66 -1.89
C ALA A 5 -67.70 33.65 -2.65
N ALA A 6 -66.60 34.12 -3.24
CA ALA A 6 -65.62 33.29 -3.94
C ALA A 6 -64.62 32.69 -2.95
N ASP A 7 -64.61 31.40 -2.85
CA ASP A 7 -63.60 30.63 -2.08
C ASP A 7 -62.29 30.52 -2.89
N ARG A 8 -61.21 31.13 -2.43
CA ARG A 8 -59.85 31.03 -2.98
C ARG A 8 -59.10 29.92 -2.24
N ARG A 9 -59.17 28.69 -2.72
CA ARG A 9 -58.37 27.61 -2.26
C ARG A 9 -56.93 27.76 -2.78
N GLY A 10 -56.01 28.17 -1.90
CA GLY A 10 -54.59 28.25 -2.15
C GLY A 10 -54.00 26.84 -2.37
N ARG A 11 -53.53 26.58 -3.57
CA ARG A 11 -52.74 25.38 -3.89
C ARG A 11 -51.37 25.54 -3.28
N ARG A 12 -51.12 24.86 -2.17
CA ARG A 12 -49.76 24.65 -1.65
C ARG A 12 -49.03 23.65 -2.58
N ARG A 13 -48.06 24.14 -3.34
CA ARG A 13 -47.15 23.32 -4.09
C ARG A 13 -46.17 22.70 -3.10
N ALA A 14 -46.29 21.43 -2.81
CA ALA A 14 -45.29 20.62 -2.11
C ALA A 14 -44.10 20.42 -3.04
N GLY A 15 -43.01 21.12 -2.78
CA GLY A 15 -41.72 20.84 -3.44
C GLY A 15 -41.13 19.55 -2.89
N ALA A 16 -41.12 18.49 -3.68
CA ALA A 16 -40.38 17.27 -3.35
C ALA A 16 -38.89 17.54 -3.55
N LEU A 17 -38.12 17.64 -2.47
CA LEU A 17 -36.67 17.61 -2.46
C LEU A 17 -36.24 16.15 -2.72
N ALA A 18 -35.86 15.84 -3.95
CA ALA A 18 -35.22 14.58 -4.28
C ALA A 18 -33.80 14.61 -3.68
N ALA A 19 -33.60 13.96 -2.55
CA ALA A 19 -32.27 13.68 -2.02
C ALA A 19 -31.60 12.65 -2.92
N GLY A 20 -30.69 13.12 -3.77
CA GLY A 20 -29.84 12.26 -4.59
C GLY A 20 -28.88 11.45 -3.70
N LEU A 21 -29.14 10.18 -3.53
CA LEU A 21 -28.25 9.24 -2.86
C LEU A 21 -27.06 8.98 -3.79
N LEU A 22 -25.93 9.63 -3.54
CA LEU A 22 -24.66 9.33 -4.20
C LEU A 22 -24.21 7.93 -3.74
N LEU A 23 -24.48 6.93 -4.53
CA LEU A 23 -23.91 5.60 -4.36
C LEU A 23 -22.41 5.70 -4.67
N ALA A 24 -21.58 5.81 -3.64
CA ALA A 24 -20.15 5.60 -3.77
C ALA A 24 -19.95 4.13 -4.18
N GLY A 25 -19.59 3.90 -5.44
CA GLY A 25 -19.24 2.57 -5.92
C GLY A 25 -18.05 2.02 -5.13
N PRO A 26 -17.89 0.69 -5.04
CA PRO A 26 -16.75 0.09 -4.36
C PRO A 26 -15.46 0.60 -5.00
N ALA A 27 -14.54 1.10 -4.17
CA ALA A 27 -13.21 1.48 -4.62
C ALA A 27 -12.56 0.24 -5.25
N SER A 28 -12.32 0.27 -6.56
CA SER A 28 -11.70 -0.85 -7.28
C SER A 28 -10.30 -1.05 -6.74
N ALA A 29 -10.00 -2.25 -6.24
CA ALA A 29 -8.65 -2.60 -5.83
C ALA A 29 -7.73 -2.64 -7.05
N ALA A 30 -6.56 -2.01 -6.93
CA ALA A 30 -5.52 -2.04 -7.95
C ALA A 30 -4.59 -3.24 -7.74
N SER A 31 -4.09 -3.81 -8.82
CA SER A 31 -3.09 -4.89 -8.75
C SER A 31 -1.69 -4.28 -8.66
N LEU A 32 -1.03 -4.51 -7.53
CA LEU A 32 0.37 -4.14 -7.30
C LEU A 32 1.24 -5.40 -7.35
N THR A 33 2.13 -5.47 -8.32
CA THR A 33 3.14 -6.51 -8.43
C THR A 33 4.47 -5.99 -7.89
N VAL A 34 5.05 -6.70 -6.91
CA VAL A 34 6.35 -6.40 -6.35
C VAL A 34 7.33 -7.50 -6.74
N ARG A 35 8.37 -7.14 -7.53
CA ARG A 35 9.49 -8.03 -7.87
C ARG A 35 10.63 -7.80 -6.90
N ILE A 36 10.99 -8.84 -6.18
CA ILE A 36 12.14 -8.84 -5.28
C ILE A 36 13.32 -9.47 -6.01
N GLU A 37 14.36 -8.69 -6.19
CA GLU A 37 15.62 -9.12 -6.81
C GLU A 37 16.74 -9.22 -5.76
N GLY A 38 17.78 -10.00 -6.03
CA GLY A 38 18.95 -10.11 -5.17
C GLY A 38 18.81 -11.11 -4.02
N ILE A 39 17.93 -12.08 -4.13
CA ILE A 39 17.84 -13.21 -3.20
C ILE A 39 19.02 -14.15 -3.49
N ARG A 40 19.97 -14.26 -2.54
CA ARG A 40 21.23 -14.96 -2.76
C ARG A 40 21.23 -16.41 -2.29
N SER A 41 20.34 -16.76 -1.38
CA SER A 41 20.26 -18.11 -0.82
C SER A 41 18.81 -18.60 -0.69
N GLY A 42 18.65 -19.90 -0.50
CA GLY A 42 17.37 -20.53 -0.19
C GLY A 42 17.11 -20.68 1.31
N ALA A 43 17.93 -20.06 2.17
CA ALA A 43 17.74 -20.09 3.61
C ALA A 43 16.60 -19.14 4.01
N GLY A 44 15.82 -19.53 5.00
CA GLY A 44 14.78 -18.69 5.59
C GLY A 44 13.67 -18.26 4.64
N SER A 45 13.23 -17.01 4.75
CA SER A 45 12.07 -16.46 4.03
C SER A 45 12.30 -15.02 3.56
N VAL A 46 11.63 -14.64 2.49
CA VAL A 46 11.54 -13.24 2.03
C VAL A 46 10.23 -12.66 2.49
N TYR A 47 10.31 -11.51 3.18
CA TYR A 47 9.17 -10.72 3.65
C TYR A 47 9.01 -9.47 2.80
N VAL A 48 7.77 -9.15 2.48
CA VAL A 48 7.41 -7.93 1.74
C VAL A 48 6.26 -7.24 2.45
N GLY A 49 6.43 -5.96 2.77
CA GLY A 49 5.40 -5.09 3.33
C GLY A 49 5.07 -3.94 2.37
N VAL A 50 3.78 -3.66 2.22
CA VAL A 50 3.26 -2.48 1.53
C VAL A 50 2.75 -1.52 2.58
N CYS A 51 3.47 -0.42 2.76
CA CYS A 51 3.32 0.52 3.87
C CYS A 51 2.56 1.76 3.40
N ALA A 52 1.63 2.26 4.20
CA ALA A 52 0.72 3.34 3.82
C ALA A 52 1.13 4.71 4.36
N THR A 53 1.82 4.80 5.50
CA THR A 53 2.12 6.06 6.18
C THR A 53 3.55 6.20 6.69
N ALA A 54 4.19 5.07 7.00
CA ALA A 54 5.55 5.01 7.55
C ALA A 54 6.19 3.67 7.17
N LEU A 55 7.47 3.46 7.50
CA LEU A 55 8.19 2.22 7.16
C LEU A 55 8.21 1.20 8.32
N GLU A 56 7.60 1.51 9.46
CA GLU A 56 7.44 0.57 10.56
C GLU A 56 6.41 -0.53 10.20
N PRO A 57 6.59 -1.75 10.69
CA PRO A 57 5.69 -2.89 10.38
C PRO A 57 4.21 -2.59 10.66
N SER A 58 3.91 -1.82 11.72
CA SER A 58 2.55 -1.40 12.09
C SER A 58 1.88 -0.47 11.06
N ALA A 59 2.66 0.19 10.22
CA ALA A 59 2.19 1.08 9.16
C ALA A 59 2.07 0.38 7.79
N CYS A 60 2.35 -0.94 7.74
CA CYS A 60 2.31 -1.75 6.52
C CYS A 60 1.10 -2.71 6.55
N PRO A 61 -0.11 -2.25 6.18
CA PRO A 61 -1.34 -3.04 6.29
C PRO A 61 -1.37 -4.26 5.38
N TYR A 62 -0.52 -4.33 4.37
CA TYR A 62 -0.41 -5.49 3.49
C TYR A 62 0.97 -6.10 3.60
N GLY A 63 1.03 -7.39 3.92
CA GLY A 63 2.26 -8.13 4.06
C GLY A 63 2.14 -9.52 3.47
N GLN A 64 3.21 -10.01 2.89
CA GLN A 64 3.35 -11.41 2.44
C GLN A 64 4.75 -11.91 2.76
N GLN A 65 4.85 -13.22 2.99
CA GLN A 65 6.14 -13.89 3.07
C GLN A 65 6.14 -15.14 2.21
N ARG A 66 7.31 -15.52 1.72
CA ARG A 66 7.54 -16.79 1.02
C ARG A 66 8.89 -17.35 1.41
N LYS A 67 9.00 -18.67 1.38
CA LYS A 67 10.30 -19.34 1.53
C LYS A 67 11.27 -18.82 0.46
N ALA A 68 12.47 -18.46 0.88
CA ALA A 68 13.47 -17.91 0.00
C ALA A 68 13.87 -18.89 -1.10
N ARG A 69 14.09 -18.37 -2.31
CA ARG A 69 14.70 -19.07 -3.44
C ARG A 69 15.68 -18.11 -4.11
N PRO A 70 16.91 -18.56 -4.44
CA PRO A 70 17.87 -17.69 -5.11
C PRO A 70 17.31 -17.10 -6.40
N GLY A 71 17.60 -15.82 -6.65
CA GLY A 71 17.18 -15.12 -7.86
C GLY A 71 16.13 -14.05 -7.61
N THR A 72 14.98 -14.17 -8.24
CA THR A 72 13.88 -13.19 -8.19
C THR A 72 12.59 -13.87 -7.76
N GLU A 73 11.87 -13.24 -6.83
CA GLU A 73 10.52 -13.63 -6.43
C GLU A 73 9.52 -12.51 -6.74
N THR A 74 8.27 -12.90 -7.01
CA THR A 74 7.20 -11.95 -7.33
C THR A 74 6.05 -12.10 -6.36
N PHE A 75 5.62 -10.97 -5.79
CA PHE A 75 4.49 -10.87 -4.88
C PHE A 75 3.41 -10.01 -5.51
N THR A 76 2.15 -10.40 -5.37
CA THR A 76 1.02 -9.62 -5.89
C THR A 76 0.09 -9.23 -4.76
N PHE A 77 -0.26 -7.95 -4.71
CA PHE A 77 -1.15 -7.37 -3.73
C PHE A 77 -2.35 -6.71 -4.42
N GLN A 78 -3.50 -6.76 -3.77
CA GLN A 78 -4.68 -5.98 -4.15
C GLN A 78 -4.79 -4.83 -3.14
N VAL A 79 -4.55 -3.61 -3.59
CA VAL A 79 -4.55 -2.42 -2.74
C VAL A 79 -5.38 -1.30 -3.38
N PRO A 80 -6.03 -0.43 -2.61
CA PRO A 80 -6.65 0.76 -3.17
C PRO A 80 -5.62 1.61 -3.93
N PRO A 81 -6.00 2.30 -5.02
CA PRO A 81 -5.13 3.30 -5.63
C PRO A 81 -4.64 4.32 -4.61
N GLY A 82 -3.35 4.64 -4.63
CA GLY A 82 -2.76 5.54 -3.62
C GLY A 82 -1.24 5.56 -3.65
N GLY A 83 -0.66 6.20 -2.64
CA GLY A 83 0.78 6.26 -2.43
C GLY A 83 1.21 5.27 -1.37
N TYR A 84 2.17 4.42 -1.69
CA TYR A 84 2.70 3.38 -0.79
C TYR A 84 4.22 3.37 -0.83
N ALA A 85 4.82 2.88 0.24
CA ALA A 85 6.22 2.49 0.24
C ALA A 85 6.32 0.97 0.35
N ILE A 86 7.25 0.36 -0.38
CA ILE A 86 7.49 -1.07 -0.30
C ILE A 86 8.77 -1.30 0.49
N ALA A 87 8.67 -2.14 1.52
CA ALA A 87 9.81 -2.61 2.30
C ALA A 87 9.94 -4.13 2.16
N ALA A 88 11.15 -4.63 2.00
CA ALA A 88 11.40 -6.06 1.91
C ALA A 88 12.70 -6.42 2.61
N TYR A 89 12.77 -7.63 3.14
CA TYR A 89 14.00 -8.21 3.66
C TYR A 89 14.02 -9.72 3.49
N HIS A 90 15.22 -10.27 3.48
CA HIS A 90 15.47 -11.70 3.46
C HIS A 90 15.92 -12.12 4.86
N ASP A 91 15.02 -12.70 5.61
CA ASP A 91 15.26 -13.34 6.89
C ASP A 91 15.98 -14.66 6.66
N GLU A 92 17.30 -14.62 6.75
CA GLU A 92 18.17 -15.77 6.43
C GLU A 92 18.19 -16.81 7.56
N ASN A 93 17.98 -16.40 8.81
CA ASN A 93 17.98 -17.28 10.00
C ASN A 93 16.59 -17.84 10.38
N GLY A 94 15.50 -17.25 9.83
CA GLY A 94 14.13 -17.73 10.02
C GLY A 94 13.49 -17.28 11.33
N ASP A 95 13.98 -16.19 11.96
CA ASP A 95 13.43 -15.68 13.23
C ASP A 95 12.25 -14.71 13.06
N GLY A 96 11.91 -14.34 11.82
CA GLY A 96 10.81 -13.46 11.47
C GLY A 96 11.11 -11.98 11.64
N ARG A 97 12.38 -11.58 11.76
CA ARG A 97 12.83 -10.21 12.00
C ARG A 97 13.94 -9.83 11.03
N LEU A 98 14.08 -8.54 10.77
CA LEU A 98 15.27 -8.00 10.14
C LEU A 98 16.34 -7.78 11.21
N GLU A 99 17.36 -8.64 11.22
CA GLU A 99 18.45 -8.52 12.19
C GLU A 99 19.29 -7.26 11.99
N ARG A 100 19.76 -6.72 13.11
CA ARG A 100 20.61 -5.53 13.15
C ARG A 100 21.76 -5.75 14.12
N ASN A 101 22.90 -5.15 13.81
CA ASN A 101 24.04 -5.12 14.72
C ASN A 101 23.83 -4.14 15.89
N GLY A 102 24.77 -4.06 16.81
CA GLY A 102 24.69 -3.22 18.01
C GLY A 102 24.57 -1.71 17.76
N VAL A 103 24.81 -1.23 16.51
CA VAL A 103 24.63 0.17 16.10
C VAL A 103 23.40 0.37 15.22
N GLY A 104 22.53 -0.65 15.10
CA GLY A 104 21.26 -0.57 14.39
C GLY A 104 21.33 -0.79 12.89
N ILE A 105 22.47 -1.19 12.34
CA ILE A 105 22.64 -1.48 10.92
C ILE A 105 22.12 -2.87 10.61
N PRO A 106 21.25 -3.04 9.58
CA PRO A 106 20.81 -4.37 9.16
C PRO A 106 21.97 -5.29 8.76
N THR A 107 21.94 -6.51 9.26
CA THR A 107 22.93 -7.56 8.94
C THR A 107 22.41 -8.54 7.89
N GLU A 108 21.10 -8.57 7.67
CA GLU A 108 20.43 -9.33 6.64
C GLU A 108 20.15 -8.47 5.40
N PRO A 109 19.96 -9.09 4.22
CA PRO A 109 19.61 -8.35 3.01
C PRO A 109 18.25 -7.66 3.13
N TYR A 110 18.20 -6.38 2.77
CA TYR A 110 16.97 -5.59 2.79
C TYR A 110 16.91 -4.65 1.59
N GLY A 111 15.73 -4.09 1.35
CA GLY A 111 15.52 -3.12 0.29
C GLY A 111 14.18 -2.42 0.40
N PHE A 112 14.11 -1.28 -0.27
CA PHE A 112 12.92 -0.45 -0.35
C PHE A 112 12.62 -0.07 -1.80
N SER A 113 11.37 0.30 -2.08
CA SER A 113 11.03 0.97 -3.33
C SER A 113 11.90 2.21 -3.54
N ASN A 114 12.13 2.57 -4.80
CA ASN A 114 13.04 3.65 -5.20
C ASN A 114 14.51 3.46 -4.78
N ASP A 115 14.89 2.25 -4.33
CA ASP A 115 16.26 1.90 -3.91
C ASP A 115 16.84 2.82 -2.81
N VAL A 116 15.97 3.37 -1.95
CA VAL A 116 16.38 4.20 -0.80
C VAL A 116 16.96 3.36 0.33
N GLY A 117 17.63 4.01 1.30
CA GLY A 117 18.23 3.33 2.45
C GLY A 117 19.64 2.80 2.21
N ARG A 118 20.29 3.18 1.11
CA ARG A 118 21.68 2.77 0.78
C ARG A 118 22.74 3.64 1.42
N LEU A 119 22.58 4.95 1.34
CA LEU A 119 23.58 5.95 1.80
C LEU A 119 23.09 6.76 3.00
N ALA A 120 21.80 6.72 3.27
CA ALA A 120 21.14 7.40 4.38
C ALA A 120 19.97 6.55 4.88
N PRO A 121 19.48 6.77 6.11
CA PRO A 121 18.28 6.09 6.60
C PRO A 121 17.12 6.27 5.63
N PRO A 122 16.35 5.20 5.33
CA PRO A 122 15.21 5.29 4.44
C PRO A 122 14.11 6.14 5.07
N THR A 123 13.38 6.88 4.23
CA THR A 123 12.19 7.61 4.65
C THR A 123 10.99 7.12 3.85
N PHE A 124 9.79 7.22 4.43
CA PHE A 124 8.56 6.88 3.72
C PHE A 124 8.41 7.73 2.45
N ALA A 125 8.67 9.03 2.54
CA ALA A 125 8.57 9.94 1.39
C ALA A 125 9.53 9.54 0.26
N GLY A 126 10.77 9.16 0.58
CA GLY A 126 11.75 8.70 -0.40
C GLY A 126 11.39 7.37 -1.05
N ALA A 127 10.82 6.45 -0.28
CA ALA A 127 10.38 5.14 -0.77
C ALA A 127 9.01 5.17 -1.47
N ARG A 128 8.27 6.28 -1.36
CA ARG A 128 6.89 6.36 -1.83
C ARG A 128 6.78 6.22 -3.35
N VAL A 129 5.89 5.32 -3.77
CA VAL A 129 5.50 5.06 -5.16
C VAL A 129 4.00 5.28 -5.32
N SER A 130 3.56 5.65 -6.52
CA SER A 130 2.15 5.80 -6.83
C SER A 130 1.59 4.51 -7.42
N VAL A 131 0.50 4.00 -6.84
CA VAL A 131 -0.26 2.87 -7.37
C VAL A 131 -1.57 3.41 -7.93
N GLY A 132 -1.69 3.37 -9.25
CA GLY A 132 -2.89 3.81 -9.96
C GLY A 132 -3.96 2.72 -10.05
N PRO A 133 -5.09 3.00 -10.72
CA PRO A 133 -6.16 2.00 -10.90
C PRO A 133 -5.77 0.86 -11.86
N ALA A 134 -4.78 1.08 -12.73
CA ALA A 134 -4.19 0.04 -13.56
C ALA A 134 -3.14 -0.77 -12.78
N ALA A 135 -2.75 -1.95 -13.32
CA ALA A 135 -1.69 -2.76 -12.74
C ALA A 135 -0.37 -1.96 -12.65
N THR A 136 0.26 -2.02 -11.49
CA THR A 136 1.55 -1.35 -11.22
C THR A 136 2.59 -2.39 -10.85
N THR A 137 3.80 -2.30 -11.41
CA THR A 137 4.93 -3.17 -11.04
C THR A 137 6.05 -2.33 -10.44
N ILE A 138 6.53 -2.76 -9.27
CA ILE A 138 7.63 -2.15 -8.53
C ILE A 138 8.73 -3.19 -8.35
N VAL A 139 9.98 -2.79 -8.56
CA VAL A 139 11.16 -3.62 -8.30
C VAL A 139 11.82 -3.17 -7.00
N VAL A 140 12.09 -4.12 -6.11
CA VAL A 140 12.87 -3.92 -4.89
C VAL A 140 14.09 -4.83 -4.93
N ARG A 141 15.27 -4.26 -4.74
CA ARG A 141 16.55 -5.00 -4.72
C ARG A 141 17.01 -5.19 -3.31
N LEU A 142 17.17 -6.45 -2.92
CA LEU A 142 17.73 -6.82 -1.62
C LEU A 142 19.26 -6.74 -1.66
N ARG A 143 19.83 -6.08 -0.66
CA ARG A 143 21.28 -5.94 -0.47
C ARG A 143 21.60 -5.87 1.02
N LYS A 144 22.79 -6.31 1.41
CA LYS A 144 23.35 -5.97 2.72
C LYS A 144 23.85 -4.52 2.70
N PHE A 145 23.95 -3.93 3.88
CA PHE A 145 24.47 -2.58 4.02
C PHE A 145 25.92 -2.50 3.47
N LEU A 146 26.20 -1.47 2.67
CA LEU A 146 27.49 -1.26 2.00
C LEU A 146 27.85 -2.23 0.85
N GLU A 147 26.88 -2.96 0.30
CA GLU A 147 27.03 -3.74 -0.94
C GLU A 147 26.51 -3.04 -2.19
#